data_fa93b2c2b521b386ed4303823b6fea0a
#
_entry.id   fa93b2c2b521b386ed4303823b6fea0a
#
_cell.length_a   1.000
_cell.length_b   1.000
_cell.length_c   1.000
_cell.angle_alpha   90.00
_cell.angle_beta   90.00
_cell.angle_gamma   90.00
#
_symmetry.space_group_name_H-M   'P 1'
#
loop_
_entity.id
_entity.type
_entity.pdbx_description
1 polymer ?
#
loop_
_entity_poly.entity_id
_entity_poly.type
_entity_poly.pdbx_seq_one_letter_code
_entity_poly.pdbx_strand_id
1 'polypeptide(L)'
;MYKNMIETNVFKTRTDMLEVLKSNPGVIIVKYGAEWCGPCKKIEEFVKKNMELMPTEKVRTIVIDIDDAIDAYAFLKSKKIVNGIPVILAYYKGNASYIPDDVVIGTNTDELKAFFDSCYEEAKN
;
A
#
# COMPACT_ATOMS: atom_id res chain seq x y z
N MET A 1 -0.65 15.90 -18.22
CA MET A 1 -0.22 14.68 -17.52
C MET A 1 -0.93 14.57 -16.17
N TYR A 2 -1.47 13.41 -15.87
CA TYR A 2 -2.28 13.22 -14.68
C TYR A 2 -1.47 12.56 -13.56
N LYS A 3 -1.69 13.05 -12.33
CA LYS A 3 -1.15 12.40 -11.14
C LYS A 3 -2.09 11.29 -10.72
N ASN A 4 -1.52 10.19 -10.21
CA ASN A 4 -2.31 9.15 -9.58
C ASN A 4 -3.00 9.72 -8.34
N MET A 5 -4.31 9.50 -8.24
CA MET A 5 -5.09 9.99 -7.10
C MET A 5 -4.99 8.99 -5.95
N ILE A 6 -4.37 9.42 -4.86
CA ILE A 6 -4.20 8.57 -3.69
C ILE A 6 -5.52 8.49 -2.93
N GLU A 7 -6.00 7.25 -2.71
CA GLU A 7 -7.22 7.00 -1.95
C GLU A 7 -6.87 6.84 -0.47
N THR A 8 -7.72 7.32 0.41
CA THR A 8 -7.49 7.22 1.85
C THR A 8 -8.63 6.50 2.53
N ASN A 9 -8.27 5.57 3.42
CA ASN A 9 -9.20 4.85 4.30
C ASN A 9 -10.40 4.24 3.56
N VAL A 10 -10.14 3.61 2.40
CA VAL A 10 -11.18 3.04 1.55
C VAL A 10 -11.67 1.67 2.00
N PHE A 11 -11.03 1.07 2.99
CA PHE A 11 -11.53 -0.15 3.62
C PHE A 11 -11.22 -0.13 5.11
N LYS A 12 -12.00 -0.85 5.88
CA LYS A 12 -11.84 -0.95 7.34
C LYS A 12 -11.70 -2.40 7.79
N THR A 13 -12.44 -3.30 7.15
CA THR A 13 -12.46 -4.71 7.52
C THR A 13 -11.65 -5.54 6.54
N ARG A 14 -11.29 -6.74 6.97
CA ARG A 14 -10.59 -7.70 6.10
C ARG A 14 -11.43 -8.07 4.89
N THR A 15 -12.75 -8.12 5.05
CA THR A 15 -13.67 -8.44 3.95
C THR A 15 -13.66 -7.32 2.90
N ASP A 16 -13.76 -6.07 3.35
CA ASP A 16 -13.72 -4.91 2.47
C ASP A 16 -12.36 -4.82 1.75
N MET A 17 -11.28 -5.10 2.48
CA MET A 17 -9.94 -5.15 1.89
C MET A 17 -9.88 -6.15 0.75
N LEU A 18 -10.43 -7.35 0.95
CA LEU A 18 -10.43 -8.38 -0.08
C LEU A 18 -11.20 -7.95 -1.32
N GLU A 19 -12.34 -7.26 -1.13
CA GLU A 19 -13.10 -6.71 -2.26
C GLU A 19 -12.29 -5.70 -3.04
N VAL A 20 -11.52 -4.85 -2.34
CA VAL A 20 -10.62 -3.89 -3.00
C VAL A 20 -9.55 -4.64 -3.82
N LEU A 21 -8.96 -5.69 -3.26
CA LEU A 21 -7.93 -6.48 -3.96
C LEU A 21 -8.48 -7.13 -5.23
N LYS A 22 -9.76 -7.50 -5.25
CA LYS A 22 -10.39 -8.08 -6.44
C LYS A 22 -10.53 -7.10 -7.59
N SER A 23 -10.50 -5.80 -7.30
CA SER A 23 -10.66 -4.73 -8.30
C SER A 23 -9.33 -4.24 -8.87
N ASN A 24 -8.28 -5.04 -8.78
CA ASN A 24 -6.92 -4.67 -9.13
C ASN A 24 -6.74 -4.41 -10.64
N PRO A 25 -6.38 -3.18 -11.05
CA PRO A 25 -6.16 -2.86 -12.46
C PRO A 25 -4.80 -3.31 -13.00
N GLY A 26 -3.89 -3.65 -12.11
CA GLY A 26 -2.53 -4.07 -12.45
C GLY A 26 -1.71 -4.23 -11.18
N VAL A 27 -1.62 -3.16 -10.38
CA VAL A 27 -0.97 -3.19 -9.07
C VAL A 27 -1.81 -2.38 -8.09
N ILE A 28 -2.02 -2.92 -6.90
CA ILE A 28 -2.58 -2.15 -5.78
C ILE A 28 -1.48 -1.97 -4.74
N ILE A 29 -1.18 -0.72 -4.41
CA ILE A 29 -0.20 -0.37 -3.39
C ILE A 29 -0.95 0.15 -2.17
N VAL A 30 -0.72 -0.47 -1.01
CA VAL A 30 -1.38 -0.07 0.24
C VAL A 30 -0.32 0.27 1.30
N LYS A 31 -0.34 1.51 1.78
CA LYS A 31 0.50 1.94 2.90
C LYS A 31 -0.33 1.94 4.18
N TYR A 32 0.17 1.26 5.19
CA TYR A 32 -0.41 1.31 6.55
C TYR A 32 0.46 2.22 7.41
N GLY A 33 -0.19 3.15 8.08
CA GLY A 33 0.45 4.08 8.99
C GLY A 33 -0.52 4.56 10.04
N ALA A 34 -0.12 5.59 10.79
CA ALA A 34 -0.97 6.22 11.79
C ALA A 34 -0.54 7.67 11.98
N GLU A 35 -1.47 8.52 12.36
CA GLU A 35 -1.18 9.93 12.57
C GLU A 35 -0.16 10.16 13.68
N TRP A 36 -0.19 9.32 14.71
CA TRP A 36 0.74 9.41 15.85
C TRP A 36 2.11 8.79 15.57
N CYS A 37 2.31 8.19 14.42
CA CYS A 37 3.53 7.46 14.08
C CYS A 37 4.60 8.41 13.51
N GLY A 38 5.65 8.67 14.29
CA GLY A 38 6.76 9.54 13.86
C GLY A 38 7.48 9.03 12.61
N PRO A 39 7.90 7.75 12.57
CA PRO A 39 8.54 7.19 11.37
C PRO A 39 7.67 7.26 10.12
N CYS A 40 6.35 7.12 10.27
CA CYS A 40 5.42 7.25 9.15
C CYS A 40 5.47 8.66 8.54
N LYS A 41 5.56 9.67 9.41
CA LYS A 41 5.63 11.06 8.96
C LYS A 41 6.92 11.38 8.22
N LYS A 42 8.03 10.75 8.61
CA LYS A 42 9.32 10.94 7.95
C LYS A 42 9.28 10.60 6.46
N ILE A 43 8.50 9.60 6.08
CA ILE A 43 8.45 9.12 4.70
C ILE A 43 7.21 9.59 3.95
N GLU A 44 6.34 10.36 4.59
CA GLU A 44 5.04 10.74 4.02
C GLU A 44 5.18 11.42 2.65
N GLU A 45 6.03 12.44 2.54
CA GLU A 45 6.22 13.16 1.27
C GLU A 45 6.88 12.28 0.21
N PHE A 46 7.86 11.48 0.59
CA PHE A 46 8.53 10.57 -0.33
C PHE A 46 7.54 9.57 -0.92
N VAL A 47 6.74 8.94 -0.05
CA VAL A 47 5.73 7.97 -0.48
C VAL A 47 4.67 8.61 -1.35
N LYS A 48 4.17 9.77 -0.94
CA LYS A 48 3.17 10.51 -1.71
C LYS A 48 3.65 10.80 -3.12
N LYS A 49 4.86 11.32 -3.27
CA LYS A 49 5.43 11.63 -4.59
C LYS A 49 5.53 10.38 -5.46
N ASN A 50 6.00 9.29 -4.89
CA ASN A 50 6.13 8.04 -5.64
C ASN A 50 4.77 7.46 -6.03
N MET A 51 3.78 7.52 -5.15
CA MET A 51 2.43 7.09 -5.46
C MET A 51 1.80 7.93 -6.58
N GLU A 52 1.99 9.25 -6.52
CA GLU A 52 1.47 10.16 -7.54
C GLU A 52 2.08 9.92 -8.93
N LEU A 53 3.28 9.38 -8.98
CA LEU A 53 3.97 9.09 -10.24
C LEU A 53 3.53 7.76 -10.88
N MET A 54 2.78 6.94 -10.17
CA MET A 54 2.33 5.66 -10.71
C MET A 54 1.30 5.85 -11.83
N PRO A 55 1.32 4.97 -12.87
CA PRO A 55 0.33 5.06 -13.96
C PRO A 55 -1.10 4.95 -13.42
N THR A 56 -1.91 5.97 -13.63
CA THR A 56 -3.27 6.06 -13.07
C THR A 56 -4.16 4.88 -13.48
N GLU A 57 -4.04 4.42 -14.72
CA GLU A 57 -4.88 3.35 -15.25
C GLU A 57 -4.45 1.97 -14.81
N LYS A 58 -3.22 1.82 -14.33
CA LYS A 58 -2.63 0.52 -14.02
C LYS A 58 -2.38 0.31 -12.53
N VAL A 59 -2.33 1.38 -11.75
CA VAL A 59 -1.98 1.31 -10.34
C VAL A 59 -3.01 2.04 -9.49
N ARG A 60 -3.50 1.34 -8.49
CA ARG A 60 -4.35 1.93 -7.47
C ARG A 60 -3.50 2.16 -6.23
N THR A 61 -3.47 3.39 -5.73
CA THR A 61 -2.66 3.77 -4.58
C THR A 61 -3.56 4.11 -3.38
N ILE A 62 -3.29 3.47 -2.25
CA ILE A 62 -4.15 3.54 -1.07
C ILE A 62 -3.31 3.80 0.17
N VAL A 63 -3.77 4.70 1.02
CA VAL A 63 -3.19 4.97 2.34
C VAL A 63 -4.25 4.66 3.40
N ILE A 64 -3.89 3.87 4.39
CA ILE A 64 -4.78 3.44 5.46
C ILE A 64 -4.18 3.86 6.80
N ASP A 65 -4.98 4.55 7.61
CA ASP A 65 -4.67 4.78 9.01
C ASP A 65 -5.17 3.57 9.79
N ILE A 66 -4.28 2.90 10.51
CA ILE A 66 -4.63 1.66 11.20
C ILE A 66 -5.69 1.86 12.28
N ASP A 67 -5.81 3.09 12.83
CA ASP A 67 -6.84 3.38 13.81
C ASP A 67 -8.24 3.39 13.17
N ASP A 68 -8.30 3.62 11.86
CA ASP A 68 -9.56 3.58 11.10
C ASP A 68 -9.83 2.21 10.46
N ALA A 69 -8.88 1.28 10.55
CA ALA A 69 -8.99 -0.04 9.94
C ALA A 69 -8.46 -1.13 10.86
N ILE A 70 -8.90 -1.11 12.11
CA ILE A 70 -8.41 -2.02 13.15
C ILE A 70 -8.58 -3.48 12.76
N ASP A 71 -9.73 -3.85 12.21
CA ASP A 71 -9.97 -5.25 11.83
C ASP A 71 -9.00 -5.72 10.74
N ALA A 72 -8.86 -4.95 9.66
CA ALA A 72 -8.00 -5.32 8.54
C ALA A 72 -6.54 -5.44 8.99
N TYR A 73 -6.04 -4.43 9.70
CA TYR A 73 -4.64 -4.42 10.14
C TYR A 73 -4.36 -5.53 11.16
N ALA A 74 -5.24 -5.71 12.15
CA ALA A 74 -5.07 -6.75 13.17
C ALA A 74 -5.07 -8.13 12.55
N PHE A 75 -5.89 -8.35 11.52
CA PHE A 75 -5.91 -9.61 10.79
C PHE A 75 -4.56 -9.87 10.11
N LEU A 76 -4.03 -8.88 9.39
CA LEU A 76 -2.72 -9.02 8.73
C LEU A 76 -1.61 -9.28 9.75
N LYS A 77 -1.66 -8.61 10.88
CA LYS A 77 -0.68 -8.80 11.96
C LYS A 77 -0.79 -10.20 12.57
N SER A 78 -2.01 -10.69 12.77
CA SER A 78 -2.24 -12.04 13.31
C SER A 78 -1.70 -13.13 12.38
N LYS A 79 -1.69 -12.86 11.08
CA LYS A 79 -1.15 -13.77 10.06
C LYS A 79 0.33 -13.55 9.81
N LYS A 80 0.95 -12.65 10.55
CA LYS A 80 2.38 -12.29 10.43
C LYS A 80 2.76 -11.73 9.07
N ILE A 81 1.78 -11.16 8.36
CA ILE A 81 2.01 -10.49 7.08
C ILE A 81 2.63 -9.12 7.34
N VAL A 82 2.20 -8.44 8.41
CA VAL A 82 2.76 -7.16 8.85
C VAL A 82 3.15 -7.28 10.33
N ASN A 83 4.08 -6.41 10.75
CA ASN A 83 4.52 -6.35 12.14
C ASN A 83 5.02 -4.95 12.48
N GLY A 84 4.14 -3.98 12.37
CA GLY A 84 4.46 -2.59 12.68
C GLY A 84 4.25 -1.67 11.49
N ILE A 85 4.42 -0.38 11.73
CA ILE A 85 4.22 0.70 10.76
C ILE A 85 5.43 1.62 10.79
N PRO A 86 5.78 2.29 9.65
CA PRO A 86 5.09 2.17 8.37
C PRO A 86 5.43 0.87 7.64
N VAL A 87 4.45 0.36 6.90
CA VAL A 87 4.63 -0.78 6.02
C VAL A 87 3.82 -0.55 4.76
N ILE A 88 4.39 -0.89 3.60
CA ILE A 88 3.73 -0.73 2.32
C ILE A 88 3.70 -2.09 1.62
N LEU A 89 2.51 -2.49 1.18
CA LEU A 89 2.27 -3.76 0.52
C LEU A 89 1.88 -3.54 -0.92
N ALA A 90 2.34 -4.41 -1.81
CA ALA A 90 1.93 -4.39 -3.22
C ALA A 90 1.27 -5.72 -3.59
N TYR A 91 0.16 -5.64 -4.29
CA TYR A 91 -0.59 -6.78 -4.79
C TYR A 91 -0.68 -6.67 -6.30
N TYR A 92 -0.22 -7.71 -7.00
CA TYR A 92 -0.23 -7.72 -8.46
C TYR A 92 -1.54 -8.27 -8.99
N LYS A 93 -1.88 -7.95 -10.22
CA LYS A 93 -3.14 -8.34 -10.84
C LYS A 93 -3.33 -9.85 -10.75
N GLY A 94 -4.53 -10.26 -10.34
CA GLY A 94 -4.85 -11.67 -10.15
C GLY A 94 -4.64 -12.18 -8.73
N ASN A 95 -3.91 -11.43 -7.89
CA ASN A 95 -3.73 -11.80 -6.49
C ASN A 95 -4.90 -11.29 -5.66
N ALA A 96 -5.81 -12.19 -5.32
CA ALA A 96 -6.97 -11.90 -4.46
C ALA A 96 -6.78 -12.46 -3.05
N SER A 97 -5.54 -12.74 -2.65
CA SER A 97 -5.23 -13.19 -1.30
C SER A 97 -4.71 -12.02 -0.46
N TYR A 98 -4.67 -12.19 0.85
CA TYR A 98 -4.10 -11.19 1.76
C TYR A 98 -2.58 -11.13 1.69
N ILE A 99 -1.94 -12.15 1.13
CA ILE A 99 -0.49 -12.23 1.07
C ILE A 99 0.01 -11.36 -0.08
N PRO A 100 0.80 -10.31 0.20
CA PRO A 100 1.27 -9.41 -0.86
C PRO A 100 2.35 -10.05 -1.73
N ASP A 101 2.50 -9.52 -2.93
CA ASP A 101 3.58 -9.92 -3.84
C ASP A 101 4.89 -9.22 -3.49
N ASP A 102 4.82 -8.03 -2.91
CA ASP A 102 5.99 -7.29 -2.47
C ASP A 102 5.66 -6.48 -1.22
N VAL A 103 6.68 -6.22 -0.42
CA VAL A 103 6.54 -5.53 0.86
C VAL A 103 7.77 -4.69 1.12
N VAL A 104 7.58 -3.49 1.68
CA VAL A 104 8.68 -2.72 2.23
C VAL A 104 8.30 -2.21 3.62
N ILE A 105 9.24 -2.30 4.55
CA ILE A 105 9.04 -1.95 5.96
C ILE A 105 10.02 -0.88 6.35
N GLY A 106 9.57 0.12 7.10
CA GLY A 106 10.45 1.12 7.69
C GLY A 106 10.67 2.34 6.83
N THR A 107 11.81 3.00 7.05
CA THR A 107 12.05 4.35 6.53
C THR A 107 13.28 4.47 5.63
N ASN A 108 13.89 3.37 5.23
CA ASN A 108 15.05 3.41 4.34
C ASN A 108 14.60 3.81 2.93
N THR A 109 15.04 4.97 2.47
CA THR A 109 14.58 5.53 1.20
C THR A 109 15.05 4.72 -0.01
N ASP A 110 16.20 4.07 0.07
CA ASP A 110 16.67 3.21 -1.02
C ASP A 110 15.77 1.98 -1.17
N GLU A 111 15.36 1.38 -0.06
CA GLU A 111 14.44 0.25 -0.07
C GLU A 111 13.05 0.66 -0.56
N LEU A 112 12.58 1.84 -0.13
CA LEU A 112 11.31 2.39 -0.58
C LEU A 112 11.33 2.64 -2.08
N LYS A 113 12.42 3.23 -2.58
CA LYS A 113 12.56 3.49 -4.01
C LYS A 113 12.55 2.20 -4.82
N ALA A 114 13.29 1.19 -4.35
CA ALA A 114 13.33 -0.11 -5.02
C ALA A 114 11.93 -0.74 -5.07
N PHE A 115 11.17 -0.61 -4.00
CA PHE A 115 9.78 -1.09 -3.94
C PHE A 115 8.91 -0.40 -5.00
N PHE A 116 8.96 0.94 -5.07
CA PHE A 116 8.15 1.68 -6.03
C PHE A 116 8.60 1.42 -7.48
N ASP A 117 9.90 1.28 -7.71
CA ASP A 117 10.42 0.94 -9.03
C ASP A 117 9.91 -0.43 -9.48
N SER A 118 9.87 -1.42 -8.58
CA SER A 118 9.33 -2.75 -8.87
C SER A 118 7.83 -2.68 -9.20
N CYS A 119 7.07 -1.87 -8.46
CA CYS A 119 5.65 -1.68 -8.73
C CYS A 119 5.43 -1.04 -10.11
N TYR A 120 6.24 -0.06 -10.44
CA TYR A 120 6.16 0.61 -11.74
C TYR A 120 6.44 -0.36 -12.87
N GLU A 121 7.48 -1.19 -12.74
CA GLU A 121 7.81 -2.19 -13.75
C GLU A 121 6.69 -3.24 -13.89
N GLU A 122 6.13 -3.68 -12.79
CA GLU A 122 5.01 -4.64 -12.81
C GLU A 122 3.79 -4.04 -13.51
N ALA A 123 3.53 -2.76 -13.31
CA ALA A 123 2.39 -2.08 -13.91
C ALA A 123 2.48 -1.98 -15.44
N LYS A 124 3.66 -2.13 -16.01
CA LYS A 124 3.85 -2.11 -17.46
C LYS A 124 3.45 -3.42 -18.13
N ASN A 125 3.35 -4.48 -17.37
CA ASN A 125 3.07 -5.82 -17.92
C ASN A 125 1.60 -6.03 -18.25
#